data_de861364a2513039f8175621c8c9c607
#
_entry.id   de861364a2513039f8175621c8c9c607
#
_cell.length_a   1.000
_cell.length_b   1.000
_cell.length_c   1.000
_cell.angle_alpha   90.00
_cell.angle_beta   90.00
_cell.angle_gamma   90.00
#
_symmetry.space_group_name_H-M   'P 1'
#
loop_
_entity.id
_entity.type
_entity.pdbx_description
1 polymer ?
#
loop_
_entity_poly.entity_id
_entity_poly.type
_entity_poly.pdbx_seq_one_letter_code
_entity_poly.pdbx_strand_id
1 'polypeptide(L)'
;VDLVVKVNEFLFNPKKLKEICWDKLNKYNVNVVLNNNYDVFDLDDDYVINSTYANLNQLLSEDKQKDYQFELCEKPVLKLPEQYKNKSVVIMDGPFMCIDPYGDTGLHVMGNVVHAIHSTNVGKFPEYDKKFDDLLNKGIVKNPSITNIDKFIESAKMFFKDIEKAKHIGSMFTFRTVLPNRDKDDARPTLVEKQTDNILNVFSGKIGTCVDAAEEVLNEIK
;
A
#
# COMPACT_ATOMS: atom_id res chain seq x y z
N VAL A 1 -10.93 -7.26 -25.35
CA VAL A 1 -9.49 -7.13 -25.08
C VAL A 1 -8.81 -6.97 -26.44
N ASP A 2 -8.16 -5.83 -26.68
CA ASP A 2 -7.56 -5.53 -27.99
C ASP A 2 -6.15 -6.11 -28.13
N LEU A 3 -5.43 -6.25 -27.02
CA LEU A 3 -4.07 -6.78 -27.01
C LEU A 3 -3.79 -7.55 -25.72
N VAL A 4 -3.13 -8.70 -25.84
CA VAL A 4 -2.57 -9.45 -24.72
C VAL A 4 -1.06 -9.57 -24.89
N VAL A 5 -0.31 -9.11 -23.92
CA VAL A 5 1.15 -9.16 -23.94
C VAL A 5 1.65 -9.99 -22.75
N LYS A 6 2.58 -10.90 -23.02
CA LYS A 6 3.32 -11.60 -21.97
C LYS A 6 4.61 -10.82 -21.70
N VAL A 7 4.80 -10.41 -20.46
CA VAL A 7 5.97 -9.65 -20.00
C VAL A 7 6.80 -10.45 -18.99
N ASN A 8 8.08 -10.16 -18.89
CA ASN A 8 8.96 -10.68 -17.85
C ASN A 8 8.99 -9.69 -16.68
N GLU A 9 7.88 -9.61 -15.97
CA GLU A 9 7.75 -8.80 -14.75
C GLU A 9 7.71 -9.72 -13.54
N PHE A 10 8.37 -9.31 -12.46
CA PHE A 10 8.49 -10.11 -11.25
C PHE A 10 7.60 -9.55 -10.16
N LEU A 11 6.98 -10.46 -9.44
CA LEU A 11 6.29 -10.14 -8.18
C LEU A 11 7.23 -10.43 -7.01
N PHE A 12 7.27 -9.55 -6.04
CA PHE A 12 7.97 -9.84 -4.80
C PHE A 12 7.07 -10.57 -3.80
N ASN A 13 7.66 -11.44 -3.00
CA ASN A 13 6.98 -12.08 -1.89
C ASN A 13 7.08 -11.18 -0.65
N PRO A 14 5.98 -10.59 -0.15
CA PRO A 14 6.03 -9.62 0.94
C PRO A 14 6.54 -10.23 2.24
N LYS A 15 6.32 -11.53 2.48
CA LYS A 15 6.85 -12.23 3.65
C LYS A 15 8.36 -12.34 3.59
N LYS A 16 8.91 -12.79 2.45
CA LYS A 16 10.36 -12.86 2.25
C LYS A 16 11.03 -11.50 2.32
N LEU A 17 10.38 -10.46 1.74
CA LEU A 17 10.89 -9.09 1.85
C LEU A 17 10.98 -8.65 3.31
N LYS A 18 9.94 -8.90 4.10
CA LYS A 18 9.95 -8.62 5.55
C LYS A 18 11.08 -9.35 6.27
N GLU A 19 11.26 -10.64 6.00
CA GLU A 19 12.34 -11.45 6.58
C GLU A 19 13.71 -10.86 6.25
N ILE A 20 13.97 -10.52 5.00
CA ILE A 20 15.23 -9.90 4.54
C ILE A 20 15.47 -8.55 5.26
N CYS A 21 14.42 -7.73 5.43
CA CYS A 21 14.55 -6.47 6.15
C CYS A 21 14.95 -6.70 7.61
N TRP A 22 14.31 -7.63 8.31
CA TRP A 22 14.66 -7.97 9.69
C TRP A 22 16.08 -8.51 9.82
N ASP A 23 16.51 -9.39 8.92
CA ASP A 23 17.87 -9.92 8.90
C ASP A 23 18.91 -8.81 8.72
N LYS A 24 18.61 -7.82 7.85
CA LYS A 24 19.49 -6.65 7.66
C LYS A 24 19.52 -5.75 8.88
N LEU A 25 18.38 -5.45 9.48
CA LEU A 25 18.32 -4.63 10.70
C LEU A 25 19.13 -5.28 11.83
N ASN A 26 18.98 -6.57 12.04
CA ASN A 26 19.75 -7.34 13.01
C ASN A 26 21.27 -7.33 12.70
N LYS A 27 21.62 -7.54 11.42
CA LYS A 27 23.03 -7.56 10.98
C LYS A 27 23.75 -6.24 11.25
N TYR A 28 23.03 -5.12 11.11
CA TYR A 28 23.59 -3.79 11.34
C TYR A 28 23.33 -3.26 12.75
N ASN A 29 22.85 -4.10 13.67
CA ASN A 29 22.56 -3.75 15.07
C ASN A 29 21.61 -2.54 15.20
N VAL A 30 20.64 -2.42 14.30
CA VAL A 30 19.64 -1.36 14.37
C VAL A 30 18.70 -1.65 15.54
N ASN A 31 18.57 -0.68 16.45
CA ASN A 31 17.59 -0.78 17.54
C ASN A 31 16.17 -0.56 16.99
N VAL A 32 15.32 -1.58 17.06
CA VAL A 32 13.92 -1.50 16.59
C VAL A 32 12.99 -1.48 17.79
N VAL A 33 12.29 -0.36 17.98
CA VAL A 33 11.31 -0.19 19.05
C VAL A 33 9.92 -0.25 18.43
N LEU A 34 9.13 -1.24 18.83
CA LEU A 34 7.76 -1.45 18.34
C LEU A 34 6.74 -0.94 19.36
N ASN A 35 5.50 -0.67 18.88
CA ASN A 35 4.38 -0.20 19.71
C ASN A 35 4.71 1.08 20.50
N ASN A 36 5.53 1.95 19.91
CA ASN A 36 5.91 3.21 20.49
C ASN A 36 5.43 4.35 19.60
N ASN A 37 4.74 5.32 20.16
CA ASN A 37 4.40 6.57 19.51
C ASN A 37 5.48 7.58 19.85
N TYR A 38 6.13 8.11 18.84
CA TYR A 38 7.05 9.24 19.01
C TYR A 38 6.30 10.56 18.90
N ASP A 39 6.60 11.47 19.80
CA ASP A 39 6.25 12.88 19.66
C ASP A 39 7.48 13.64 19.16
N VAL A 40 7.30 14.59 18.25
CA VAL A 40 8.37 15.43 17.68
C VAL A 40 9.14 16.19 18.77
N PHE A 41 8.50 16.48 19.89
CA PHE A 41 9.12 17.23 20.99
C PHE A 41 10.08 16.40 21.85
N ASP A 42 10.10 15.07 21.68
CA ASP A 42 10.95 14.15 22.44
C ASP A 42 12.20 13.73 21.65
N LEU A 43 12.43 14.29 20.44
CA LEU A 43 13.48 13.83 19.54
C LEU A 43 14.74 14.68 19.76
N ASP A 44 15.66 14.18 20.56
CA ASP A 44 17.02 14.68 20.73
C ASP A 44 18.01 13.97 19.77
N ASP A 45 17.48 13.54 18.62
CA ASP A 45 18.25 12.82 17.60
C ASP A 45 18.89 13.78 16.59
N ASP A 46 20.06 13.43 16.08
CA ASP A 46 20.75 14.20 15.04
C ASP A 46 19.90 14.36 13.78
N TYR A 47 19.23 13.26 13.38
CA TYR A 47 18.29 13.24 12.24
C TYR A 47 17.08 12.34 12.51
N VAL A 48 15.93 12.79 12.05
CA VAL A 48 14.67 12.06 12.07
C VAL A 48 14.19 11.83 10.65
N ILE A 49 14.07 10.56 10.26
CA ILE A 49 13.55 10.18 8.95
C ILE A 49 12.11 9.72 9.12
N ASN A 50 11.18 10.61 8.82
CA ASN A 50 9.75 10.33 8.90
C ASN A 50 9.25 9.60 7.65
N SER A 51 9.07 8.30 7.73
CA SER A 51 8.53 7.43 6.67
C SER A 51 7.23 6.74 7.10
N THR A 52 6.38 7.44 7.83
CA THR A 52 5.16 6.92 8.43
C THR A 52 3.96 6.81 7.48
N TYR A 53 4.14 7.14 6.19
CA TYR A 53 3.18 7.03 5.10
C TYR A 53 1.89 7.83 5.34
N ALA A 54 0.79 7.19 5.76
CA ALA A 54 -0.48 7.88 6.04
C ALA A 54 -0.42 8.85 7.24
N ASN A 55 0.63 8.73 8.07
CA ASN A 55 0.81 9.53 9.29
C ASN A 55 1.94 10.56 9.18
N LEU A 56 2.38 10.91 7.99
CA LEU A 56 3.49 11.86 7.79
C LEU A 56 3.29 13.18 8.54
N ASN A 57 2.06 13.68 8.58
CA ASN A 57 1.74 14.93 9.26
C ASN A 57 1.76 14.83 10.80
N GLN A 58 1.70 13.63 11.36
CA GLN A 58 1.63 13.44 12.81
C GLN A 58 2.89 13.96 13.53
N LEU A 59 4.02 13.91 12.85
CA LEU A 59 5.31 14.39 13.37
C LEU A 59 5.64 15.83 12.96
N LEU A 60 4.69 16.58 12.41
CA LEU A 60 4.91 17.94 11.92
C LEU A 60 4.05 18.95 12.67
N SER A 61 4.60 20.15 12.87
CA SER A 61 3.82 21.30 13.29
C SER A 61 2.75 21.67 12.24
N GLU A 62 1.65 22.26 12.67
CA GLU A 62 0.48 22.55 11.82
C GLU A 62 0.82 23.34 10.56
N ASP A 63 1.79 24.28 10.64
CA ASP A 63 2.25 25.12 9.52
C ASP A 63 3.04 24.35 8.45
N LYS A 64 3.55 23.15 8.81
CA LYS A 64 4.31 22.26 7.91
C LYS A 64 3.50 21.09 7.39
N GLN A 65 2.31 20.86 7.92
CA GLN A 65 1.42 19.79 7.50
C GLN A 65 0.86 20.08 6.10
N LYS A 66 0.87 19.06 5.25
CA LYS A 66 0.36 19.11 3.87
C LYS A 66 -0.95 18.33 3.74
N ASP A 67 -1.77 18.71 2.78
CA ASP A 67 -2.92 17.91 2.42
C ASP A 67 -2.50 16.71 1.58
N TYR A 68 -3.05 15.55 1.92
CA TYR A 68 -2.94 14.31 1.17
C TYR A 68 -4.35 13.80 0.84
N GLN A 69 -4.44 12.98 -0.20
CA GLN A 69 -5.65 12.20 -0.47
C GLN A 69 -5.47 10.83 0.17
N PHE A 70 -6.36 10.50 1.09
CA PHE A 70 -6.41 9.23 1.79
C PHE A 70 -7.54 8.39 1.23
N GLU A 71 -7.24 7.17 0.84
CA GLU A 71 -8.21 6.23 0.31
C GLU A 71 -8.19 4.97 1.16
N LEU A 72 -9.30 4.67 1.83
CA LEU A 72 -9.48 3.41 2.54
C LEU A 72 -9.74 2.31 1.52
N CYS A 73 -8.75 1.45 1.34
CA CYS A 73 -8.74 0.43 0.31
C CYS A 73 -8.91 -0.98 0.87
N GLU A 74 -9.68 -1.79 0.14
CA GLU A 74 -9.78 -3.23 0.32
C GLU A 74 -8.95 -3.97 -0.74
N LYS A 75 -8.27 -5.03 -0.31
CA LYS A 75 -7.59 -6.01 -1.17
C LYS A 75 -8.12 -7.40 -0.84
N PRO A 76 -9.07 -7.94 -1.61
CA PRO A 76 -9.55 -9.31 -1.46
C PRO A 76 -8.45 -10.33 -1.70
N VAL A 77 -8.43 -11.36 -0.86
CA VAL A 77 -7.55 -12.53 -0.98
C VAL A 77 -8.40 -13.72 -1.36
N LEU A 78 -8.07 -14.35 -2.47
CA LEU A 78 -8.88 -15.35 -3.13
C LEU A 78 -8.11 -16.64 -3.39
N LYS A 79 -8.78 -17.77 -3.31
CA LYS A 79 -8.35 -18.98 -3.97
C LYS A 79 -9.02 -19.04 -5.34
N LEU A 80 -8.23 -18.82 -6.38
CA LEU A 80 -8.70 -18.82 -7.77
C LEU A 80 -8.80 -20.23 -8.37
N PRO A 81 -9.55 -20.43 -9.48
CA PRO A 81 -9.52 -21.65 -10.28
C PRO A 81 -8.11 -22.00 -10.75
N GLU A 82 -7.81 -23.29 -10.91
CA GLU A 82 -6.46 -23.83 -11.18
C GLU A 82 -5.80 -23.21 -12.41
N GLN A 83 -6.58 -22.79 -13.40
CA GLN A 83 -6.08 -22.13 -14.61
C GLN A 83 -5.33 -20.81 -14.34
N TYR A 84 -5.53 -20.19 -13.17
CA TYR A 84 -4.87 -18.94 -12.73
C TYR A 84 -3.70 -19.18 -11.79
N LYS A 85 -3.42 -20.41 -11.41
CA LYS A 85 -2.35 -20.73 -10.49
C LYS A 85 -1.02 -20.13 -10.95
N ASN A 86 -0.36 -19.42 -10.05
CA ASN A 86 0.93 -18.76 -10.28
C ASN A 86 0.93 -17.76 -11.46
N LYS A 87 -0.23 -17.25 -11.86
CA LYS A 87 -0.33 -16.24 -12.91
C LYS A 87 -0.65 -14.89 -12.30
N SER A 88 0.11 -13.87 -12.71
CA SER A 88 -0.26 -12.48 -12.56
C SER A 88 -0.89 -11.98 -13.86
N VAL A 89 -2.00 -11.29 -13.76
CA VAL A 89 -2.68 -10.67 -14.89
C VAL A 89 -3.10 -9.27 -14.51
N VAL A 90 -2.70 -8.30 -15.30
CA VAL A 90 -3.08 -6.89 -15.13
C VAL A 90 -3.84 -6.44 -16.36
N ILE A 91 -5.03 -5.88 -16.13
CA ILE A 91 -5.84 -5.21 -17.16
C ILE A 91 -5.49 -3.73 -17.09
N MET A 92 -4.96 -3.20 -18.17
CA MET A 92 -4.57 -1.80 -18.30
C MET A 92 -5.53 -1.10 -19.26
N ASP A 93 -5.73 0.19 -19.05
CA ASP A 93 -6.66 1.04 -19.77
C ASP A 93 -8.15 0.62 -19.63
N GLY A 94 -8.98 1.51 -19.10
CA GLY A 94 -10.37 1.26 -18.79
C GLY A 94 -10.59 0.78 -17.34
N PRO A 95 -11.44 -0.24 -17.09
CA PRO A 95 -11.73 -0.71 -15.73
C PRO A 95 -10.56 -1.50 -15.14
N PHE A 96 -9.53 -0.80 -14.77
CA PHE A 96 -8.26 -1.29 -14.26
C PHE A 96 -8.44 -2.37 -13.18
N MET A 97 -7.90 -3.56 -13.43
CA MET A 97 -8.05 -4.70 -12.56
C MET A 97 -6.80 -5.59 -12.61
N CYS A 98 -6.48 -6.25 -11.52
CA CYS A 98 -5.42 -7.26 -11.49
C CYS A 98 -5.75 -8.44 -10.60
N ILE A 99 -5.12 -9.57 -10.90
CA ILE A 99 -4.98 -10.71 -10.01
C ILE A 99 -3.49 -11.05 -9.90
N ASP A 100 -2.99 -11.12 -8.68
CA ASP A 100 -1.57 -11.36 -8.42
C ASP A 100 -1.38 -12.47 -7.39
N PRO A 101 -0.46 -13.44 -7.61
CA PRO A 101 -0.11 -14.41 -6.58
C PRO A 101 0.31 -13.75 -5.27
N TYR A 102 -0.24 -14.23 -4.16
CA TYR A 102 0.09 -13.75 -2.82
C TYR A 102 1.23 -14.57 -2.22
N GLY A 103 2.44 -14.22 -2.60
CA GLY A 103 3.62 -14.97 -2.23
C GLY A 103 3.53 -16.46 -2.62
N ASP A 104 4.02 -17.35 -1.77
CA ASP A 104 4.02 -18.81 -1.99
C ASP A 104 2.78 -19.49 -1.37
N THR A 105 1.69 -18.77 -1.13
CA THR A 105 0.51 -19.28 -0.40
C THR A 105 -0.45 -20.09 -1.30
N GLY A 106 -0.30 -20.00 -2.62
CA GLY A 106 -1.28 -20.54 -3.58
C GLY A 106 -2.58 -19.73 -3.66
N LEU A 107 -2.62 -18.58 -2.98
CA LEU A 107 -3.72 -17.61 -3.05
C LEU A 107 -3.34 -16.47 -3.99
N HIS A 108 -4.33 -15.63 -4.31
CA HIS A 108 -4.15 -14.42 -5.09
C HIS A 108 -4.75 -13.22 -4.35
N VAL A 109 -4.16 -12.05 -4.55
CA VAL A 109 -4.81 -10.78 -4.25
C VAL A 109 -5.49 -10.24 -5.50
N MET A 110 -6.63 -9.61 -5.34
CA MET A 110 -7.33 -8.95 -6.44
C MET A 110 -7.29 -7.44 -6.25
N GLY A 111 -6.95 -6.73 -7.32
CA GLY A 111 -6.99 -5.27 -7.39
C GLY A 111 -8.10 -4.81 -8.33
N ASN A 112 -8.76 -3.71 -7.97
CA ASN A 112 -9.71 -3.00 -8.83
C ASN A 112 -9.72 -1.54 -8.38
N VAL A 113 -9.54 -0.61 -9.31
CA VAL A 113 -9.43 0.81 -8.95
C VAL A 113 -10.75 1.43 -8.50
N VAL A 114 -11.88 0.87 -8.94
CA VAL A 114 -13.21 1.40 -8.61
C VAL A 114 -13.73 0.80 -7.30
N HIS A 115 -13.64 -0.52 -7.16
CA HIS A 115 -14.29 -1.25 -6.06
C HIS A 115 -13.39 -1.43 -4.83
N ALA A 116 -12.09 -1.19 -4.98
CA ALA A 116 -11.17 -1.26 -3.85
C ALA A 116 -11.37 -0.14 -2.83
N ILE A 117 -11.84 1.02 -3.25
CA ILE A 117 -11.96 2.21 -2.41
C ILE A 117 -13.32 2.23 -1.72
N HIS A 118 -13.33 2.23 -0.39
CA HIS A 118 -14.53 2.36 0.44
C HIS A 118 -14.85 3.81 0.80
N SER A 119 -13.82 4.63 1.01
CA SER A 119 -13.95 6.06 1.28
C SER A 119 -12.69 6.80 0.86
N THR A 120 -12.85 8.08 0.57
CA THR A 120 -11.77 9.00 0.22
C THR A 120 -11.98 10.31 0.97
N ASN A 121 -10.91 10.87 1.54
CA ASN A 121 -10.87 12.24 2.00
C ASN A 121 -9.59 12.92 1.55
N VAL A 122 -9.65 14.25 1.42
CA VAL A 122 -8.47 15.10 1.23
C VAL A 122 -8.34 15.99 2.47
N GLY A 123 -7.17 15.96 3.09
CA GLY A 123 -6.91 16.70 4.32
C GLY A 123 -5.56 16.35 4.94
N LYS A 124 -5.37 16.76 6.17
CA LYS A 124 -4.13 16.53 6.93
C LYS A 124 -4.00 15.10 7.45
N PHE A 125 -5.12 14.47 7.73
CA PHE A 125 -5.20 13.13 8.33
C PHE A 125 -6.28 12.29 7.65
N PRO A 126 -6.17 10.94 7.70
CA PRO A 126 -7.20 10.06 7.20
C PRO A 126 -8.48 10.15 8.04
N GLU A 127 -9.61 10.36 7.36
CA GLU A 127 -10.94 10.34 7.95
C GLU A 127 -11.72 9.14 7.43
N TYR A 128 -12.35 8.38 8.33
CA TYR A 128 -13.10 7.18 7.97
C TYR A 128 -14.15 6.83 9.03
N ASP A 129 -15.10 6.00 8.64
CA ASP A 129 -16.14 5.48 9.53
C ASP A 129 -15.54 4.43 10.49
N LYS A 130 -15.76 4.58 11.80
CA LYS A 130 -15.27 3.69 12.86
C LYS A 130 -15.65 2.22 12.68
N LYS A 131 -16.66 1.91 11.85
CA LYS A 131 -16.98 0.52 11.49
C LYS A 131 -15.83 -0.24 10.84
N PHE A 132 -14.77 0.45 10.35
CA PHE A 132 -13.57 -0.14 9.80
C PHE A 132 -12.44 -0.37 10.82
N ASP A 133 -12.58 0.04 12.08
CA ASP A 133 -11.53 -0.08 13.12
C ASP A 133 -11.05 -1.53 13.29
N ASP A 134 -11.97 -2.49 13.25
CA ASP A 134 -11.65 -3.91 13.40
C ASP A 134 -11.08 -4.54 12.11
N LEU A 135 -11.08 -3.81 11.01
CA LEU A 135 -10.62 -4.28 9.70
C LEU A 135 -9.26 -3.70 9.33
N LEU A 136 -8.98 -2.44 9.70
CA LEU A 136 -7.80 -1.70 9.26
C LEU A 136 -6.50 -2.31 9.81
N ASN A 137 -5.57 -2.57 8.88
CA ASN A 137 -4.21 -3.05 9.18
C ASN A 137 -4.14 -4.34 10.02
N LYS A 138 -5.20 -5.18 9.97
CA LYS A 138 -5.27 -6.47 10.71
C LYS A 138 -4.76 -7.66 9.89
N GLY A 139 -4.09 -7.42 8.75
CA GLY A 139 -3.73 -8.48 7.82
C GLY A 139 -4.96 -9.01 7.08
N ILE A 140 -5.02 -10.34 6.85
CA ILE A 140 -6.17 -10.95 6.18
C ILE A 140 -7.28 -11.18 7.20
N VAL A 141 -8.30 -10.33 7.15
CA VAL A 141 -9.53 -10.49 7.94
C VAL A 141 -10.43 -11.50 7.25
N LYS A 142 -10.67 -12.63 7.90
CA LYS A 142 -11.60 -13.66 7.40
C LYS A 142 -13.05 -13.23 7.63
N ASN A 143 -13.91 -13.42 6.62
CA ASN A 143 -15.31 -13.04 6.67
C ASN A 143 -15.52 -11.60 7.17
N PRO A 144 -14.88 -10.59 6.53
CA PRO A 144 -15.00 -9.21 6.98
C PRO A 144 -16.46 -8.76 6.98
N SER A 145 -16.84 -8.00 8.00
CA SER A 145 -18.20 -7.46 8.14
C SER A 145 -18.57 -6.46 7.04
N ILE A 146 -17.57 -5.89 6.38
CA ILE A 146 -17.73 -4.98 5.26
C ILE A 146 -16.78 -5.47 4.16
N THR A 147 -17.32 -5.67 2.95
CA THR A 147 -16.50 -6.03 1.79
C THR A 147 -17.23 -5.68 0.49
N ASN A 148 -16.47 -5.34 -0.53
CA ASN A 148 -16.96 -5.17 -1.90
C ASN A 148 -16.71 -6.40 -2.77
N ILE A 149 -16.42 -7.56 -2.19
CA ILE A 149 -16.02 -8.77 -2.94
C ILE A 149 -16.97 -9.11 -4.10
N ASP A 150 -18.27 -8.98 -3.91
CA ASP A 150 -19.24 -9.29 -4.97
C ASP A 150 -19.07 -8.36 -6.17
N LYS A 151 -18.78 -7.08 -5.94
CA LYS A 151 -18.50 -6.11 -7.00
C LYS A 151 -17.17 -6.41 -7.71
N PHE A 152 -16.16 -6.85 -6.97
CA PHE A 152 -14.89 -7.30 -7.56
C PHE A 152 -15.10 -8.49 -8.48
N ILE A 153 -15.82 -9.51 -8.02
CA ILE A 153 -16.11 -10.72 -8.82
C ILE A 153 -16.96 -10.37 -10.05
N GLU A 154 -18.00 -9.55 -9.88
CA GLU A 154 -18.88 -9.18 -10.99
C GLU A 154 -18.11 -8.44 -12.09
N SER A 155 -17.30 -7.46 -11.74
CA SER A 155 -16.48 -6.74 -12.71
C SER A 155 -15.38 -7.63 -13.34
N ALA A 156 -14.89 -8.64 -12.62
CA ALA A 156 -13.87 -9.56 -13.09
C ALA A 156 -14.37 -10.54 -14.14
N LYS A 157 -15.66 -10.88 -14.16
CA LYS A 157 -16.27 -11.81 -15.14
C LYS A 157 -16.02 -11.40 -16.59
N MET A 158 -15.88 -10.10 -16.83
CA MET A 158 -15.59 -9.55 -18.17
C MET A 158 -14.24 -10.03 -18.71
N PHE A 159 -13.28 -10.31 -17.84
CA PHE A 159 -11.89 -10.59 -18.20
C PHE A 159 -11.44 -12.01 -17.85
N PHE A 160 -12.00 -12.59 -16.78
CA PHE A 160 -11.51 -13.83 -16.20
C PHE A 160 -12.57 -14.91 -16.27
N LYS A 161 -12.35 -15.90 -17.13
CA LYS A 161 -13.24 -17.05 -17.27
C LYS A 161 -13.33 -17.82 -15.94
N ASP A 162 -14.53 -18.20 -15.54
CA ASP A 162 -14.81 -18.99 -14.32
C ASP A 162 -14.43 -18.29 -13.00
N ILE A 163 -14.25 -16.97 -13.01
CA ILE A 163 -13.84 -16.21 -11.81
C ILE A 163 -14.87 -16.30 -10.68
N GLU A 164 -16.14 -16.52 -11.02
CA GLU A 164 -17.22 -16.74 -10.06
C GLU A 164 -17.05 -18.01 -9.21
N LYS A 165 -16.17 -18.91 -9.62
CA LYS A 165 -15.77 -20.10 -8.84
C LYS A 165 -14.69 -19.80 -7.81
N ALA A 166 -14.15 -18.57 -7.79
CA ALA A 166 -13.18 -18.15 -6.80
C ALA A 166 -13.73 -18.23 -5.38
N LYS A 167 -12.90 -18.63 -4.42
CA LYS A 167 -13.28 -18.64 -3.01
C LYS A 167 -12.67 -17.45 -2.31
N HIS A 168 -13.50 -16.59 -1.74
CA HIS A 168 -13.05 -15.51 -0.89
C HIS A 168 -12.49 -16.08 0.42
N ILE A 169 -11.22 -15.80 0.70
CA ILE A 169 -10.54 -16.26 1.92
C ILE A 169 -10.62 -15.18 3.01
N GLY A 170 -10.64 -13.93 2.60
CA GLY A 170 -10.72 -12.75 3.43
C GLY A 170 -10.22 -11.53 2.67
N SER A 171 -10.19 -10.38 3.32
CA SER A 171 -9.71 -9.13 2.73
C SER A 171 -8.73 -8.43 3.65
N MET A 172 -7.81 -7.69 3.07
CA MET A 172 -6.92 -6.76 3.77
C MET A 172 -7.43 -5.33 3.55
N PHE A 173 -7.38 -4.53 4.61
CA PHE A 173 -7.81 -3.13 4.58
C PHE A 173 -6.67 -2.23 5.04
N THR A 174 -6.42 -1.17 4.29
CA THR A 174 -5.39 -0.17 4.62
C THR A 174 -5.68 1.15 3.94
N PHE A 175 -4.99 2.21 4.35
CA PHE A 175 -5.00 3.46 3.60
C PHE A 175 -3.99 3.43 2.46
N ARG A 176 -4.43 3.90 1.29
CA ARG A 176 -3.55 4.38 0.24
C ARG A 176 -3.49 5.90 0.36
N THR A 177 -2.27 6.44 0.50
CA THR A 177 -2.04 7.88 0.58
C THR A 177 -1.40 8.35 -0.70
N VAL A 178 -2.01 9.32 -1.35
CA VAL A 178 -1.55 9.89 -2.63
C VAL A 178 -1.59 11.41 -2.58
N LEU A 179 -0.96 12.05 -3.55
CA LEU A 179 -1.07 13.50 -3.71
C LEU A 179 -2.48 13.86 -4.17
N PRO A 180 -3.08 14.92 -3.62
CA PRO A 180 -4.42 15.35 -4.02
C PRO A 180 -4.43 15.92 -5.45
N ASN A 181 -5.60 15.88 -6.10
CA ASN A 181 -5.83 16.45 -7.43
C ASN A 181 -4.95 15.86 -8.55
N ARG A 182 -4.61 14.56 -8.45
CA ARG A 182 -3.82 13.83 -9.46
C ARG A 182 -4.63 12.84 -10.28
N ASP A 183 -5.95 13.01 -10.35
CA ASP A 183 -6.85 12.09 -11.09
C ASP A 183 -6.56 12.02 -12.59
N LYS A 184 -5.91 13.08 -13.16
CA LYS A 184 -5.60 13.13 -14.58
C LYS A 184 -4.34 12.37 -14.99
N ASP A 185 -3.35 12.31 -14.11
CA ASP A 185 -2.03 11.72 -14.40
C ASP A 185 -1.66 10.56 -13.50
N ASP A 186 -2.47 10.31 -12.44
CA ASP A 186 -2.20 9.30 -11.38
C ASP A 186 -0.74 9.32 -10.91
N ALA A 187 -0.13 10.51 -10.86
CA ALA A 187 1.27 10.67 -10.51
C ALA A 187 1.49 10.29 -9.04
N ARG A 188 2.39 9.34 -8.83
CA ARG A 188 2.77 8.82 -7.50
C ARG A 188 4.28 8.95 -7.32
N PRO A 189 4.80 10.18 -7.16
CA PRO A 189 6.22 10.39 -6.98
C PRO A 189 6.69 9.85 -5.63
N THR A 190 7.98 9.55 -5.56
CA THR A 190 8.71 9.46 -4.29
C THR A 190 9.33 10.82 -4.03
N LEU A 191 9.09 11.36 -2.84
CA LEU A 191 9.57 12.68 -2.44
C LEU A 191 10.32 12.55 -1.12
N VAL A 192 11.51 13.10 -1.08
CA VAL A 192 12.29 13.31 0.15
C VAL A 192 12.34 14.82 0.39
N GLU A 193 11.80 15.26 1.51
CA GLU A 193 11.64 16.69 1.78
C GLU A 193 12.15 17.05 3.16
N LYS A 194 13.09 17.97 3.21
CA LYS A 194 13.60 18.53 4.47
C LYS A 194 12.55 19.45 5.09
N GLN A 195 12.06 19.09 6.26
CA GLN A 195 11.04 19.84 6.99
C GLN A 195 11.63 20.80 8.01
N THR A 196 12.72 20.39 8.65
CA THR A 196 13.58 21.19 9.54
C THR A 196 15.03 20.82 9.25
N ASP A 197 15.97 21.38 10.01
CA ASP A 197 17.39 21.05 9.84
C ASP A 197 17.68 19.57 10.11
N ASN A 198 16.87 18.91 10.93
CA ASN A 198 17.05 17.52 11.34
C ASN A 198 15.88 16.59 10.99
N ILE A 199 14.77 17.05 10.40
CA ILE A 199 13.61 16.21 10.04
C ILE A 199 13.47 16.13 8.53
N LEU A 200 13.51 14.90 7.99
CA LEU A 200 13.20 14.60 6.60
C LEU A 200 11.92 13.76 6.50
N ASN A 201 10.98 14.19 5.66
CA ASN A 201 9.81 13.42 5.30
C ASN A 201 10.08 12.61 4.03
N VAL A 202 9.75 11.32 4.08
CA VAL A 202 9.79 10.42 2.92
C VAL A 202 8.35 10.04 2.56
N PHE A 203 7.83 10.63 1.48
CA PHE A 203 6.57 10.23 0.87
C PHE A 203 6.84 9.34 -0.34
N SER A 204 6.26 8.16 -0.40
CA SER A 204 6.44 7.27 -1.54
C SER A 204 5.14 6.58 -1.92
N GLY A 205 4.81 6.63 -3.20
CA GLY A 205 3.67 5.94 -3.79
C GLY A 205 4.00 4.54 -4.31
N LYS A 206 5.27 4.10 -4.30
CA LYS A 206 5.71 2.84 -4.90
C LYS A 206 6.85 2.19 -4.13
N ILE A 207 6.71 0.91 -3.80
CA ILE A 207 7.78 0.15 -3.14
C ILE A 207 9.06 0.02 -4.00
N GLY A 208 8.92 0.02 -5.33
CA GLY A 208 10.06 -0.11 -6.23
C GLY A 208 11.07 1.03 -6.18
N THR A 209 10.69 2.18 -5.60
CA THR A 209 11.57 3.36 -5.44
C THR A 209 12.16 3.49 -4.04
N CYS A 210 12.04 2.46 -3.19
CA CYS A 210 12.50 2.56 -1.80
C CYS A 210 14.02 2.68 -1.66
N VAL A 211 14.78 2.15 -2.59
CA VAL A 211 16.26 2.28 -2.60
C VAL A 211 16.65 3.70 -3.00
N ASP A 212 16.05 4.22 -4.07
CA ASP A 212 16.31 5.59 -4.53
C ASP A 212 15.95 6.61 -3.44
N ALA A 213 14.83 6.40 -2.73
CA ALA A 213 14.45 7.23 -1.58
C ALA A 213 15.49 7.18 -0.46
N ALA A 214 16.03 6.01 -0.16
CA ALA A 214 17.07 5.88 0.86
C ALA A 214 18.39 6.57 0.45
N GLU A 215 18.77 6.49 -0.82
CA GLU A 215 19.95 7.21 -1.36
C GLU A 215 19.76 8.72 -1.31
N GLU A 216 18.56 9.21 -1.64
CA GLU A 216 18.23 10.64 -1.54
C GLU A 216 18.30 11.12 -0.09
N VAL A 217 17.72 10.39 0.86
CA VAL A 217 17.86 10.67 2.30
C VAL A 217 19.33 10.76 2.72
N LEU A 218 20.17 9.80 2.30
CA LEU A 218 21.60 9.81 2.62
C LEU A 218 22.34 11.04 2.04
N ASN A 219 21.90 11.57 0.92
CA ASN A 219 22.48 12.78 0.33
C ASN A 219 22.09 14.05 1.10
N GLU A 220 20.87 14.09 1.67
CA GLU A 220 20.38 15.22 2.47
C GLU A 220 21.01 15.32 3.87
N ILE A 221 21.52 14.21 4.42
CA ILE A 221 22.13 14.17 5.76
C ILE A 221 23.66 14.20 5.77
N LYS A 222 24.29 14.28 4.62
CA LYS A 222 25.76 14.44 4.48
C LYS A 222 26.15 15.91 4.53
#